data_e499f9eaf020f76b4e430f659b73436b
#
_entry.id   e499f9eaf020f76b4e430f659b73436b
#
_cell.length_a   1.000
_cell.length_b   1.000
_cell.length_c   1.000
_cell.angle_alpha   90.00
_cell.angle_beta   90.00
_cell.angle_gamma   90.00
#
_symmetry.space_group_name_H-M   'P 1'
#
loop_
_entity.id
_entity.type
_entity.pdbx_description
1 polymer ?
#
loop_
_entity_poly.entity_id
_entity_poly.type
_entity_poly.pdbx_seq_one_letter_code
_entity_poly.pdbx_strand_id
1 'polypeptide(L)'
;MEKTALVLGSSGGFGGQVALALQAEGWSVRRYARGTDMAAAAQGARLIVNGLNPPAYHNWDRLIPEITAQVLAAGKASGATLLVPGNVYPYGMEPGPWNADTPHRPVSRKGRIRAEMEARYRAAAEQGQRTILLRGGDFLLPGAPQMVMNRLILGQVAKGRVTALGDPDALHAYAYLPDMARAAAGLVALDGALPPYADIPFAGHAVT
;
A
#
# COMPACT_ATOMS: atom_id res chain seq x y z
N MET A 1 -7.83 -25.25 4.84
CA MET A 1 -7.77 -24.60 3.48
C MET A 1 -6.38 -23.99 3.30
N GLU A 2 -5.82 -24.14 2.12
CA GLU A 2 -4.50 -23.60 1.77
C GLU A 2 -4.47 -22.06 1.88
N LYS A 3 -3.41 -21.51 2.49
CA LYS A 3 -3.23 -20.06 2.63
C LYS A 3 -2.74 -19.51 1.28
N THR A 4 -3.65 -19.17 0.38
CA THR A 4 -3.28 -18.61 -0.94
C THR A 4 -3.50 -17.10 -0.98
N ALA A 5 -2.48 -16.35 -1.42
CA ALA A 5 -2.52 -14.91 -1.67
C ALA A 5 -2.36 -14.60 -3.15
N LEU A 6 -3.21 -13.74 -3.71
CA LEU A 6 -3.00 -13.12 -5.00
C LEU A 6 -2.29 -11.77 -4.80
N VAL A 7 -1.09 -11.62 -5.37
CA VAL A 7 -0.32 -10.38 -5.25
C VAL A 7 -0.33 -9.63 -6.58
N LEU A 8 -1.01 -8.49 -6.58
CA LEU A 8 -1.06 -7.54 -7.68
C LEU A 8 0.19 -6.64 -7.58
N GLY A 9 0.89 -6.44 -8.68
CA GLY A 9 2.10 -5.62 -8.70
C GLY A 9 3.29 -6.23 -7.94
N SER A 10 3.46 -7.54 -7.99
CA SER A 10 4.53 -8.29 -7.31
C SER A 10 5.95 -7.96 -7.80
N SER A 11 6.11 -7.28 -8.92
CA SER A 11 7.39 -6.73 -9.40
C SER A 11 7.72 -5.35 -8.81
N GLY A 12 6.77 -4.72 -8.12
CA GLY A 12 6.97 -3.44 -7.43
C GLY A 12 7.55 -3.61 -6.02
N GLY A 13 7.96 -2.50 -5.40
CA GLY A 13 8.55 -2.52 -4.06
C GLY A 13 7.63 -3.14 -3.02
N PHE A 14 6.44 -2.56 -2.81
CA PHE A 14 5.50 -3.04 -1.79
C PHE A 14 5.02 -4.47 -2.08
N GLY A 15 4.44 -4.70 -3.28
CA GLY A 15 3.90 -6.02 -3.63
C GLY A 15 4.95 -7.13 -3.60
N GLY A 16 6.18 -6.83 -4.06
CA GLY A 16 7.30 -7.79 -4.04
C GLY A 16 7.73 -8.15 -2.62
N GLN A 17 7.89 -7.17 -1.73
CA GLN A 17 8.30 -7.43 -0.34
C GLN A 17 7.21 -8.15 0.45
N VAL A 18 5.92 -7.79 0.26
CA VAL A 18 4.80 -8.51 0.89
C VAL A 18 4.71 -9.95 0.38
N ALA A 19 4.96 -10.20 -0.92
CA ALA A 19 5.00 -11.56 -1.45
C ALA A 19 6.07 -12.41 -0.75
N LEU A 20 7.28 -11.87 -0.55
CA LEU A 20 8.37 -12.56 0.15
C LEU A 20 8.01 -12.82 1.63
N ALA A 21 7.46 -11.84 2.33
CA ALA A 21 7.05 -12.01 3.72
C ALA A 21 5.95 -13.07 3.88
N LEU A 22 4.94 -13.07 3.01
CA LEU A 22 3.89 -14.08 3.02
C LEU A 22 4.42 -15.48 2.73
N GLN A 23 5.35 -15.62 1.77
CA GLN A 23 6.00 -16.92 1.49
C GLN A 23 6.78 -17.45 2.70
N ALA A 24 7.48 -16.56 3.42
CA ALA A 24 8.17 -16.94 4.67
C ALA A 24 7.21 -17.45 5.76
N GLU A 25 5.96 -16.96 5.77
CA GLU A 25 4.87 -17.39 6.67
C GLU A 25 4.04 -18.58 6.10
N GLY A 26 4.56 -19.26 5.08
CA GLY A 26 3.96 -20.46 4.51
C GLY A 26 2.75 -20.21 3.59
N TRP A 27 2.59 -19.01 3.05
CA TRP A 27 1.54 -18.73 2.07
C TRP A 27 1.96 -19.18 0.67
N SER A 28 1.04 -19.78 -0.06
CA SER A 28 1.13 -19.95 -1.53
C SER A 28 0.86 -18.60 -2.18
N VAL A 29 1.85 -18.06 -2.90
CA VAL A 29 1.74 -16.73 -3.53
C VAL A 29 1.55 -16.89 -5.03
N ARG A 30 0.37 -16.45 -5.52
CA ARG A 30 0.09 -16.28 -6.95
C ARG A 30 0.38 -14.84 -7.36
N ARG A 31 1.14 -14.67 -8.44
CA ARG A 31 1.47 -13.36 -9.00
C ARG A 31 0.49 -12.99 -10.09
N TYR A 32 -0.20 -11.87 -9.95
CA TYR A 32 -1.14 -11.40 -10.96
C TYR A 32 -0.43 -10.97 -12.24
N ALA A 33 -0.88 -11.48 -13.37
CA ALA A 33 -0.43 -11.04 -14.68
C ALA A 33 -1.30 -9.87 -15.17
N ARG A 34 -0.66 -8.73 -15.43
CA ARG A 34 -1.37 -7.52 -15.87
C ARG A 34 -2.10 -7.78 -17.20
N GLY A 35 -3.35 -7.32 -17.30
CA GLY A 35 -4.20 -7.50 -18.49
C GLY A 35 -5.04 -8.77 -18.47
N THR A 36 -4.90 -9.62 -17.44
CA THR A 36 -5.82 -10.76 -17.25
C THR A 36 -7.03 -10.36 -16.40
N ASP A 37 -8.08 -11.20 -16.38
CA ASP A 37 -9.23 -11.02 -15.51
C ASP A 37 -8.81 -11.17 -14.04
N MET A 38 -8.92 -10.08 -13.28
CA MET A 38 -8.50 -10.03 -11.88
C MET A 38 -9.44 -10.86 -10.98
N ALA A 39 -10.75 -10.89 -11.28
CA ALA A 39 -11.70 -11.65 -10.50
C ALA A 39 -11.50 -13.18 -10.71
N ALA A 40 -11.22 -13.60 -11.94
CA ALA A 40 -10.85 -14.98 -12.23
C ALA A 40 -9.52 -15.37 -11.56
N ALA A 41 -8.50 -14.49 -11.60
CA ALA A 41 -7.23 -14.72 -10.94
C ALA A 41 -7.35 -14.82 -9.40
N ALA A 42 -8.34 -14.15 -8.81
CA ALA A 42 -8.60 -14.15 -7.37
C ALA A 42 -9.32 -15.41 -6.85
N GLN A 43 -9.85 -16.28 -7.72
CA GLN A 43 -10.58 -17.47 -7.29
C GLN A 43 -9.72 -18.36 -6.38
N GLY A 44 -10.29 -18.73 -5.21
CA GLY A 44 -9.61 -19.51 -4.18
C GLY A 44 -8.50 -18.77 -3.41
N ALA A 45 -8.26 -17.49 -3.67
CA ALA A 45 -7.39 -16.67 -2.83
C ALA A 45 -8.11 -16.31 -1.53
N ARG A 46 -7.39 -16.33 -0.40
CA ARG A 46 -7.85 -15.80 0.90
C ARG A 46 -7.42 -14.36 1.12
N LEU A 47 -6.42 -13.90 0.38
CA LEU A 47 -5.85 -12.57 0.47
C LEU A 47 -5.59 -12.03 -0.94
N ILE A 48 -5.94 -10.77 -1.17
CA ILE A 48 -5.51 -10.00 -2.34
C ILE A 48 -4.65 -8.84 -1.84
N VAL A 49 -3.39 -8.80 -2.28
CA VAL A 49 -2.48 -7.69 -1.99
C VAL A 49 -2.50 -6.71 -3.16
N ASN A 50 -2.98 -5.50 -2.95
CA ASN A 50 -2.97 -4.46 -3.97
C ASN A 50 -1.66 -3.66 -3.96
N GLY A 51 -0.64 -4.16 -4.65
CA GLY A 51 0.62 -3.44 -4.88
C GLY A 51 0.65 -2.65 -6.20
N LEU A 52 -0.50 -2.51 -6.90
CA LEU A 52 -0.57 -1.76 -8.15
C LEU A 52 -0.53 -0.25 -7.87
N ASN A 53 0.40 0.41 -8.53
CA ASN A 53 0.49 1.87 -8.53
C ASN A 53 1.02 2.33 -9.89
N PRO A 54 0.31 3.23 -10.60
CA PRO A 54 0.81 3.77 -11.87
C PRO A 54 2.14 4.50 -11.65
N PRO A 55 3.19 4.21 -12.48
CA PRO A 55 4.50 4.79 -12.32
C PRO A 55 4.46 6.31 -12.51
N ALA A 56 5.33 7.02 -11.78
CA ALA A 56 5.49 8.48 -11.88
C ALA A 56 4.16 9.26 -11.80
N TYR A 57 3.15 8.73 -11.09
CA TYR A 57 1.81 9.33 -10.95
C TYR A 57 1.04 9.50 -12.27
N HIS A 58 1.40 8.72 -13.30
CA HIS A 58 0.76 8.81 -14.61
C HIS A 58 -0.73 8.50 -14.52
N ASN A 59 -1.58 9.41 -15.03
CA ASN A 59 -3.04 9.29 -15.10
C ASN A 59 -3.72 8.76 -13.82
N TRP A 60 -3.26 9.20 -12.65
CA TRP A 60 -3.77 8.71 -11.37
C TRP A 60 -5.27 8.93 -11.18
N ASP A 61 -5.79 10.05 -11.67
CA ASP A 61 -7.20 10.40 -11.65
C ASP A 61 -8.10 9.38 -12.32
N ARG A 62 -7.61 8.70 -13.34
CA ARG A 62 -8.31 7.62 -14.02
C ARG A 62 -7.92 6.23 -13.50
N LEU A 63 -6.63 5.97 -13.42
CA LEU A 63 -6.12 4.61 -13.15
C LEU A 63 -6.31 4.15 -11.70
N ILE A 64 -6.21 5.03 -10.70
CA ILE A 64 -6.43 4.64 -9.31
C ILE A 64 -7.90 4.24 -9.07
N PRO A 65 -8.93 5.01 -9.50
CA PRO A 65 -10.31 4.57 -9.42
C PRO A 65 -10.61 3.27 -10.17
N GLU A 66 -10.04 3.07 -11.37
CA GLU A 66 -10.20 1.84 -12.16
C GLU A 66 -9.60 0.62 -11.44
N ILE A 67 -8.36 0.72 -10.96
CA ILE A 67 -7.70 -0.33 -10.19
C ILE A 67 -8.50 -0.65 -8.92
N THR A 68 -8.95 0.37 -8.21
CA THR A 68 -9.77 0.20 -6.99
C THR A 68 -11.05 -0.57 -7.28
N ALA A 69 -11.74 -0.25 -8.37
CA ALA A 69 -12.95 -0.96 -8.77
C ALA A 69 -12.68 -2.43 -9.07
N GLN A 70 -11.60 -2.73 -9.81
CA GLN A 70 -11.21 -4.10 -10.15
C GLN A 70 -10.83 -4.91 -8.91
N VAL A 71 -10.07 -4.31 -7.98
CA VAL A 71 -9.67 -4.97 -6.71
C VAL A 71 -10.89 -5.27 -5.85
N LEU A 72 -11.82 -4.33 -5.71
CA LEU A 72 -13.07 -4.53 -4.97
C LEU A 72 -13.94 -5.63 -5.62
N ALA A 73 -14.06 -5.63 -6.95
CA ALA A 73 -14.78 -6.67 -7.67
C ALA A 73 -14.14 -8.06 -7.47
N ALA A 74 -12.81 -8.15 -7.52
CA ALA A 74 -12.07 -9.39 -7.29
C ALA A 74 -12.22 -9.87 -5.83
N GLY A 75 -12.16 -8.96 -4.86
CA GLY A 75 -12.39 -9.26 -3.45
C GLY A 75 -13.80 -9.81 -3.22
N LYS A 76 -14.82 -9.14 -3.75
CA LYS A 76 -16.22 -9.57 -3.64
C LYS A 76 -16.44 -10.95 -4.28
N ALA A 77 -15.84 -11.21 -5.44
CA ALA A 77 -16.00 -12.48 -6.17
C ALA A 77 -15.30 -13.67 -5.48
N SER A 78 -14.19 -13.43 -4.78
CA SER A 78 -13.40 -14.48 -4.11
C SER A 78 -13.68 -14.61 -2.60
N GLY A 79 -14.27 -13.59 -1.96
CA GLY A 79 -14.36 -13.49 -0.51
C GLY A 79 -13.03 -13.22 0.20
N ALA A 80 -11.98 -12.86 -0.55
CA ALA A 80 -10.65 -12.62 -0.01
C ALA A 80 -10.60 -11.31 0.77
N THR A 81 -9.81 -11.26 1.85
CA THR A 81 -9.42 -10.01 2.50
C THR A 81 -8.52 -9.19 1.59
N LEU A 82 -8.69 -7.88 1.57
CA LEU A 82 -7.87 -6.97 0.80
C LEU A 82 -6.77 -6.37 1.70
N LEU A 83 -5.52 -6.41 1.26
CA LEU A 83 -4.40 -5.67 1.86
C LEU A 83 -3.97 -4.56 0.91
N VAL A 84 -4.07 -3.31 1.38
CA VAL A 84 -3.86 -2.11 0.57
C VAL A 84 -2.82 -1.20 1.24
N PRO A 85 -1.79 -0.72 0.53
CA PRO A 85 -0.88 0.27 1.09
C PRO A 85 -1.56 1.65 1.14
N GLY A 86 -1.66 2.22 2.33
CA GLY A 86 -2.03 3.61 2.55
C GLY A 86 -0.81 4.53 2.57
N ASN A 87 -1.06 5.84 2.42
CA ASN A 87 -0.06 6.88 2.60
C ASN A 87 -0.62 8.06 3.41
N VAL A 88 0.18 9.08 3.64
CA VAL A 88 -0.19 10.25 4.45
C VAL A 88 -0.85 11.39 3.65
N TYR A 89 -0.98 11.27 2.33
CA TYR A 89 -1.54 12.33 1.48
C TYR A 89 -2.99 12.74 1.84
N PRO A 90 -3.87 11.84 2.32
CA PRO A 90 -5.22 12.21 2.74
C PRO A 90 -5.27 13.20 3.91
N TYR A 91 -4.26 13.23 4.76
CA TYR A 91 -4.24 14.09 5.96
C TYR A 91 -3.99 15.58 5.65
N GLY A 92 -3.38 15.88 4.49
CA GLY A 92 -3.13 17.27 4.08
C GLY A 92 -2.19 18.01 5.02
N MET A 93 -2.73 19.05 5.70
CA MET A 93 -1.99 19.88 6.64
C MET A 93 -2.36 19.60 8.11
N GLU A 94 -3.05 18.49 8.38
CA GLU A 94 -3.36 18.11 9.76
C GLU A 94 -2.06 17.89 10.56
N PRO A 95 -1.98 18.42 11.79
CA PRO A 95 -0.80 18.24 12.61
C PRO A 95 -0.62 16.76 13.00
N GLY A 96 0.63 16.28 13.03
CA GLY A 96 0.97 14.96 13.56
C GLY A 96 1.01 14.94 15.09
N PRO A 97 1.17 13.74 15.68
CA PRO A 97 1.27 12.43 15.01
C PRO A 97 -0.08 11.95 14.46
N TRP A 98 -0.06 11.37 13.26
CA TRP A 98 -1.27 10.88 12.59
C TRP A 98 -1.63 9.46 13.03
N ASN A 99 -2.93 9.17 13.08
CA ASN A 99 -3.49 7.87 13.40
C ASN A 99 -4.74 7.59 12.54
N ALA A 100 -5.44 6.47 12.79
CA ALA A 100 -6.63 6.07 12.05
C ALA A 100 -7.82 7.05 12.18
N ASP A 101 -7.84 7.86 13.27
CA ASP A 101 -8.90 8.83 13.55
C ASP A 101 -8.58 10.22 13.01
N THR A 102 -7.35 10.43 12.48
CA THR A 102 -6.96 11.71 11.88
C THR A 102 -7.84 12.04 10.68
N PRO A 103 -8.50 13.22 10.64
CA PRO A 103 -9.41 13.57 9.55
C PRO A 103 -8.72 13.62 8.20
N HIS A 104 -9.37 13.12 7.16
CA HIS A 104 -8.91 13.29 5.79
C HIS A 104 -9.27 14.70 5.29
N ARG A 105 -8.28 15.57 5.17
CA ARG A 105 -8.39 16.95 4.65
C ARG A 105 -7.35 17.21 3.57
N PRO A 106 -7.41 16.49 2.45
CA PRO A 106 -6.37 16.54 1.43
C PRO A 106 -6.32 17.92 0.75
N VAL A 107 -5.14 18.53 0.72
CA VAL A 107 -4.88 19.81 0.05
C VAL A 107 -4.37 19.62 -1.38
N SER A 108 -3.87 18.44 -1.73
CA SER A 108 -3.34 18.13 -3.06
C SER A 108 -4.31 17.29 -3.90
N ARG A 109 -4.16 17.34 -5.26
CA ARG A 109 -4.89 16.43 -6.16
C ARG A 109 -4.64 14.96 -5.83
N LYS A 110 -3.39 14.58 -5.55
CA LYS A 110 -3.03 13.22 -5.18
C LYS A 110 -3.66 12.79 -3.86
N GLY A 111 -3.71 13.70 -2.89
CA GLY A 111 -4.37 13.46 -1.60
C GLY A 111 -5.86 13.20 -1.77
N ARG A 112 -6.56 13.97 -2.61
CA ARG A 112 -7.99 13.75 -2.90
C ARG A 112 -8.22 12.38 -3.55
N ILE A 113 -7.42 12.00 -4.55
CA ILE A 113 -7.54 10.68 -5.20
C ILE A 113 -7.36 9.54 -4.18
N ARG A 114 -6.38 9.67 -3.25
CA ARG A 114 -6.16 8.67 -2.20
C ARG A 114 -7.29 8.65 -1.18
N ALA A 115 -7.78 9.79 -0.73
CA ALA A 115 -8.92 9.87 0.18
C ALA A 115 -10.18 9.21 -0.41
N GLU A 116 -10.46 9.46 -1.69
CA GLU A 116 -11.58 8.83 -2.42
C GLU A 116 -11.38 7.31 -2.56
N MET A 117 -10.17 6.86 -2.88
CA MET A 117 -9.83 5.44 -2.92
C MET A 117 -10.11 4.77 -1.57
N GLU A 118 -9.63 5.35 -0.48
CA GLU A 118 -9.78 4.81 0.87
C GLU A 118 -11.25 4.82 1.31
N ALA A 119 -12.01 5.86 0.98
CA ALA A 119 -13.45 5.92 1.23
C ALA A 119 -14.22 4.77 0.53
N ARG A 120 -13.81 4.39 -0.69
CA ARG A 120 -14.42 3.25 -1.42
C ARG A 120 -14.11 1.92 -0.74
N TYR A 121 -12.90 1.69 -0.24
CA TYR A 121 -12.56 0.50 0.53
C TYR A 121 -13.35 0.45 1.85
N ARG A 122 -13.49 1.58 2.55
CA ARG A 122 -14.28 1.68 3.78
C ARG A 122 -15.76 1.34 3.52
N ALA A 123 -16.38 1.94 2.51
CA ALA A 123 -17.76 1.67 2.14
C ALA A 123 -17.99 0.19 1.72
N ALA A 124 -17.01 -0.42 1.05
CA ALA A 124 -17.09 -1.84 0.73
C ALA A 124 -16.99 -2.73 1.98
N ALA A 125 -16.22 -2.32 2.99
CA ALA A 125 -16.11 -3.06 4.25
C ALA A 125 -17.43 -3.05 5.04
N GLU A 126 -18.21 -1.96 4.98
CA GLU A 126 -19.57 -1.90 5.53
C GLU A 126 -20.53 -2.91 4.85
N GLN A 127 -20.18 -3.33 3.63
CA GLN A 127 -20.91 -4.35 2.86
C GLN A 127 -20.28 -5.75 2.97
N GLY A 128 -19.35 -5.95 3.92
CA GLY A 128 -18.73 -7.24 4.22
C GLY A 128 -17.38 -7.51 3.53
N GLN A 129 -16.85 -6.59 2.69
CA GLN A 129 -15.55 -6.74 2.07
C GLN A 129 -14.44 -6.33 3.05
N ARG A 130 -13.79 -7.30 3.70
CA ARG A 130 -12.71 -7.01 4.65
C ARG A 130 -11.51 -6.34 3.98
N THR A 131 -10.99 -5.29 4.62
CA THR A 131 -9.84 -4.53 4.11
C THR A 131 -8.89 -4.15 5.24
N ILE A 132 -7.61 -4.47 5.06
CA ILE A 132 -6.50 -4.00 5.87
C ILE A 132 -5.76 -2.92 5.07
N LEU A 133 -5.83 -1.68 5.51
CA LEU A 133 -5.08 -0.57 4.94
C LEU A 133 -3.85 -0.33 5.83
N LEU A 134 -2.67 -0.69 5.34
CA LEU A 134 -1.41 -0.48 6.05
C LEU A 134 -0.77 0.82 5.55
N ARG A 135 -0.75 1.82 6.41
CA ARG A 135 -0.35 3.19 6.07
C ARG A 135 1.10 3.45 6.44
N GLY A 136 1.90 3.87 5.47
CA GLY A 136 3.30 4.24 5.69
C GLY A 136 3.63 5.64 5.18
N GLY A 137 4.77 6.17 5.64
CA GLY A 137 5.44 7.32 5.05
C GLY A 137 6.10 6.97 3.71
N ASP A 138 7.13 7.71 3.31
CA ASP A 138 7.85 7.43 2.07
C ASP A 138 8.58 6.07 2.13
N PHE A 139 8.44 5.31 1.06
CA PHE A 139 8.97 3.94 1.00
C PHE A 139 10.47 3.91 0.78
N LEU A 140 11.17 3.18 1.66
CA LEU A 140 12.59 2.85 1.54
C LEU A 140 12.75 1.39 1.10
N LEU A 141 13.47 1.19 0.01
CA LEU A 141 13.90 -0.13 -0.44
C LEU A 141 15.27 0.02 -1.12
N PRO A 142 16.38 -0.36 -0.44
CA PRO A 142 17.71 -0.30 -1.04
C PRO A 142 17.77 -1.09 -2.35
N GLY A 143 18.53 -0.58 -3.32
CA GLY A 143 18.70 -1.23 -4.62
C GLY A 143 17.49 -1.16 -5.57
N ALA A 144 16.40 -0.49 -5.20
CA ALA A 144 15.21 -0.34 -6.04
C ALA A 144 15.16 1.06 -6.70
N PRO A 145 15.64 1.22 -7.95
CA PRO A 145 15.82 2.53 -8.59
C PRO A 145 14.51 3.30 -8.81
N GLN A 146 13.37 2.61 -8.77
CA GLN A 146 12.04 3.22 -8.90
C GLN A 146 11.56 3.95 -7.64
N MET A 147 12.19 3.71 -6.47
CA MET A 147 11.82 4.39 -5.23
C MET A 147 12.23 5.87 -5.26
N VAL A 148 11.39 6.73 -4.66
CA VAL A 148 11.63 8.18 -4.58
C VAL A 148 12.98 8.48 -3.94
N MET A 149 13.30 7.83 -2.83
CA MET A 149 14.60 7.95 -2.17
C MET A 149 15.76 7.70 -3.14
N ASN A 150 15.78 6.55 -3.82
CA ASN A 150 16.89 6.16 -4.68
C ASN A 150 16.98 7.02 -5.96
N ARG A 151 15.83 7.46 -6.49
CA ARG A 151 15.78 8.21 -7.74
C ARG A 151 16.03 9.71 -7.57
N LEU A 152 15.42 10.34 -6.56
CA LEU A 152 15.43 11.79 -6.39
C LEU A 152 16.44 12.24 -5.33
N ILE A 153 16.51 11.57 -4.19
CA ILE A 153 17.38 11.96 -3.08
C ILE A 153 18.82 11.46 -3.32
N LEU A 154 18.96 10.15 -3.58
CA LEU A 154 20.27 9.50 -3.75
C LEU A 154 20.74 9.37 -5.20
N GLY A 155 19.97 9.88 -6.17
CA GLY A 155 20.26 9.68 -7.60
C GLY A 155 21.63 10.20 -8.08
N GLN A 156 22.27 11.09 -7.32
CA GLN A 156 23.59 11.62 -7.61
C GLN A 156 24.63 11.36 -6.49
N VAL A 157 24.33 10.43 -5.60
CA VAL A 157 25.21 10.12 -4.45
C VAL A 157 26.62 9.69 -4.89
N ALA A 158 26.75 8.97 -6.00
CA ALA A 158 28.05 8.61 -6.59
C ALA A 158 28.88 9.82 -7.04
N LYS A 159 28.25 10.99 -7.20
CA LYS A 159 28.89 12.28 -7.50
C LYS A 159 29.06 13.16 -6.24
N GLY A 160 28.88 12.58 -5.05
CA GLY A 160 28.94 13.29 -3.77
C GLY A 160 27.79 14.26 -3.53
N ARG A 161 26.63 14.07 -4.19
CA ARG A 161 25.46 14.94 -4.05
C ARG A 161 24.26 14.16 -3.51
N VAL A 162 23.59 14.77 -2.52
CA VAL A 162 22.28 14.34 -1.99
C VAL A 162 21.30 15.50 -2.16
N THR A 163 20.07 15.21 -2.59
CA THR A 163 19.04 16.23 -2.82
C THR A 163 18.03 16.18 -1.67
N ALA A 164 17.89 17.27 -0.90
CA ALA A 164 16.80 17.42 0.05
C ALA A 164 15.51 17.79 -0.70
N LEU A 165 14.39 17.12 -0.34
CA LEU A 165 13.06 17.42 -0.88
C LEU A 165 12.28 18.25 0.14
N GLY A 166 12.64 19.52 0.27
CA GLY A 166 12.04 20.45 1.23
C GLY A 166 13.04 20.89 2.29
N ASP A 167 12.51 21.27 3.46
CA ASP A 167 13.32 21.67 4.62
C ASP A 167 14.06 20.43 5.18
N PRO A 168 15.40 20.42 5.22
CA PRO A 168 16.17 19.30 5.74
C PRO A 168 15.99 19.06 7.25
N ASP A 169 15.54 20.08 7.99
CA ASP A 169 15.28 19.97 9.43
C ASP A 169 13.84 19.54 9.74
N ALA A 170 12.97 19.41 8.74
CA ALA A 170 11.63 18.92 8.92
C ALA A 170 11.61 17.41 9.18
N LEU A 171 10.90 17.01 10.25
CA LEU A 171 10.69 15.60 10.58
C LEU A 171 9.93 14.89 9.44
N HIS A 172 10.52 13.85 8.86
CA HIS A 172 9.96 13.09 7.76
C HIS A 172 9.78 11.61 8.12
N ALA A 173 8.64 11.05 7.76
CA ALA A 173 8.32 9.65 8.04
C ALA A 173 8.68 8.75 6.87
N TYR A 174 9.44 7.69 7.15
CA TYR A 174 9.85 6.67 6.20
C TYR A 174 9.38 5.28 6.60
N ALA A 175 9.00 4.47 5.63
CA ALA A 175 8.64 3.07 5.81
C ALA A 175 9.66 2.18 5.08
N TYR A 176 10.50 1.47 5.84
CA TYR A 176 11.37 0.44 5.29
C TYR A 176 10.52 -0.75 4.84
N LEU A 177 10.45 -0.98 3.54
CA LEU A 177 9.48 -1.92 2.95
C LEU A 177 9.60 -3.36 3.45
N PRO A 178 10.80 -3.94 3.72
CA PRO A 178 10.87 -5.27 4.32
C PRO A 178 10.20 -5.37 5.69
N ASP A 179 10.34 -4.32 6.54
CA ASP A 179 9.69 -4.29 7.87
C ASP A 179 8.18 -4.10 7.74
N MET A 180 7.75 -3.20 6.86
CA MET A 180 6.35 -2.98 6.56
C MET A 180 5.70 -4.25 5.98
N ALA A 181 6.43 -5.04 5.20
CA ALA A 181 5.95 -6.30 4.66
C ALA A 181 5.82 -7.39 5.75
N ARG A 182 6.75 -7.45 6.70
CA ARG A 182 6.61 -8.34 7.87
C ARG A 182 5.41 -7.94 8.74
N ALA A 183 5.22 -6.64 8.97
CA ALA A 183 4.04 -6.13 9.67
C ALA A 183 2.74 -6.50 8.92
N ALA A 184 2.72 -6.37 7.58
CA ALA A 184 1.59 -6.78 6.75
C ALA A 184 1.26 -8.27 6.93
N ALA A 185 2.26 -9.16 6.89
CA ALA A 185 2.06 -10.59 7.11
C ALA A 185 1.51 -10.90 8.52
N GLY A 186 2.01 -10.21 9.55
CA GLY A 186 1.49 -10.30 10.92
C GLY A 186 0.04 -9.86 11.03
N LEU A 187 -0.33 -8.73 10.40
CA LEU A 187 -1.72 -8.23 10.38
C LEU A 187 -2.66 -9.20 9.67
N VAL A 188 -2.22 -9.80 8.56
CA VAL A 188 -3.00 -10.84 7.86
C VAL A 188 -3.23 -12.07 8.74
N ALA A 189 -2.29 -12.43 9.61
CA ALA A 189 -2.50 -13.51 10.58
C ALA A 189 -3.56 -13.16 11.65
N LEU A 190 -3.75 -11.87 11.93
CA LEU A 190 -4.73 -11.33 12.89
C LEU A 190 -6.05 -10.91 12.25
N ASP A 191 -6.25 -11.15 10.94
CA ASP A 191 -7.40 -10.64 10.17
C ASP A 191 -8.75 -10.87 10.88
N GLY A 192 -9.00 -12.07 11.44
CA GLY A 192 -10.22 -12.38 12.16
C GLY A 192 -10.46 -11.54 13.43
N ALA A 193 -9.41 -10.95 14.01
CA ALA A 193 -9.48 -10.10 15.21
C ALA A 193 -9.52 -8.59 14.86
N LEU A 194 -9.23 -8.21 13.60
CA LEU A 194 -9.28 -6.83 13.15
C LEU A 194 -10.71 -6.40 12.78
N PRO A 195 -11.03 -5.09 12.86
CA PRO A 195 -12.30 -4.58 12.34
C PRO A 195 -12.41 -4.83 10.83
N PRO A 196 -13.65 -4.85 10.26
CA PRO A 196 -13.84 -5.06 8.82
C PRO A 196 -13.04 -4.11 7.92
N TYR A 197 -12.87 -2.86 8.33
CA TYR A 197 -11.92 -1.91 7.78
C TYR A 197 -10.90 -1.54 8.86
N ALA A 198 -9.69 -2.03 8.70
CA ALA A 198 -8.58 -1.76 9.61
C ALA A 198 -7.60 -0.79 8.95
N ASP A 199 -7.58 0.47 9.40
CA ASP A 199 -6.59 1.48 9.00
C ASP A 199 -5.46 1.48 10.04
N ILE A 200 -4.31 0.92 9.67
CA ILE A 200 -3.20 0.66 10.58
C ILE A 200 -2.00 1.54 10.19
N PRO A 201 -1.66 2.55 11.00
CA PRO A 201 -0.43 3.29 10.82
C PRO A 201 0.80 2.42 11.08
N PHE A 202 1.75 2.42 10.15
CA PHE A 202 3.05 1.80 10.33
C PHE A 202 4.04 2.87 10.82
N ALA A 203 4.53 2.73 12.04
CA ALA A 203 5.37 3.73 12.69
C ALA A 203 6.68 4.03 11.92
N GLY A 204 7.32 3.02 11.34
CA GLY A 204 8.51 3.20 10.51
C GLY A 204 9.64 3.97 11.20
N HIS A 205 10.29 4.85 10.43
CA HIS A 205 11.36 5.72 10.89
C HIS A 205 10.95 7.18 10.71
N ALA A 206 11.13 8.01 11.73
CA ALA A 206 10.94 9.46 11.65
C ALA A 206 12.28 10.13 11.91
N VAL A 207 12.81 10.82 10.90
CA VAL A 207 14.13 11.47 10.90
C VAL A 207 14.06 12.82 10.20
N THR A 208 15.01 13.71 10.52
CA THR A 208 15.29 14.95 9.79
C THR A 208 16.31 14.73 8.71
#